data_b3a95ef037e31d74bea344607cd5da8d
#
_entry.id   b3a95ef037e31d74bea344607cd5da8d
#
_cell.length_a   1.000
_cell.length_b   1.000
_cell.length_c   1.000
_cell.angle_alpha   90.00
_cell.angle_beta   90.00
_cell.angle_gamma   90.00
#
_symmetry.space_group_name_H-M   'P 1'
#
loop_
_entity.id
_entity.type
_entity.pdbx_description
1 polymer ?
#
loop_
_entity_poly.entity_id
_entity_poly.type
_entity_poly.pdbx_seq_one_letter_code
_entity_poly.pdbx_strand_id
1 'polypeptide(L)'
;MTKPYALLPEWVICVDSENRVLENHAVIVDDTQIDAIVPWPDACDRYQQIDSVELPGQALMPGLINAHTHLAMNLLRGFADDLPLMTWLSEHIWPAEKLHVDPQFVEDGTRLALAESLRCGVTCVLSLIHI
;
A
#
# COMPACT_ATOMS: atom_id res chain seq x y z
N MET A 1 23.30 1.21 1.50
CA MET A 1 22.66 1.77 2.69
C MET A 1 22.22 3.17 2.36
N THR A 2 20.92 3.44 2.39
CA THR A 2 20.36 4.78 2.28
C THR A 2 20.69 5.54 3.57
N LYS A 3 20.94 6.85 3.48
CA LYS A 3 21.13 7.67 4.68
C LYS A 3 19.81 7.75 5.45
N PRO A 4 19.84 7.79 6.80
CA PRO A 4 18.66 8.06 7.58
C PRO A 4 18.01 9.38 7.16
N TYR A 5 16.68 9.44 7.23
CA TYR A 5 15.91 10.66 6.99
C TYR A 5 14.71 10.76 7.92
N ALA A 6 14.20 11.98 8.09
CA ALA A 6 13.03 12.27 8.90
C ALA A 6 11.83 12.66 8.04
N LEU A 7 10.66 12.12 8.35
CA LEU A 7 9.37 12.59 7.84
C LEU A 7 8.69 13.44 8.90
N LEU A 8 8.26 14.64 8.54
CA LEU A 8 7.68 15.63 9.44
C LEU A 8 6.22 15.93 9.09
N PRO A 9 5.30 14.99 9.34
CA PRO A 9 3.88 15.22 9.11
C PRO A 9 3.29 16.08 10.23
N GLU A 10 2.10 16.63 10.01
CA GLU A 10 1.33 17.27 11.06
C GLU A 10 0.81 16.25 12.08
N TRP A 11 0.38 15.07 11.61
CA TRP A 11 -0.06 13.97 12.47
C TRP A 11 0.62 12.65 12.11
N VAL A 12 0.97 11.87 13.12
CA VAL A 12 1.38 10.47 12.99
C VAL A 12 0.30 9.58 13.58
N ILE A 13 -0.32 8.75 12.73
CA ILE A 13 -1.32 7.76 13.13
C ILE A 13 -0.60 6.43 13.30
N CYS A 14 -0.34 6.01 14.54
CA CYS A 14 0.54 4.87 14.82
C CYS A 14 -0.08 3.51 14.46
N VAL A 15 -1.42 3.40 14.46
CA VAL A 15 -2.15 2.12 14.27
C VAL A 15 -1.64 1.03 15.21
N ASP A 16 -1.37 1.41 16.45
CA ASP A 16 -0.93 0.53 17.53
C ASP A 16 -2.08 0.13 18.44
N SER A 17 -1.79 -0.67 19.47
CA SER A 17 -2.80 -1.15 20.43
C SER A 17 -3.49 -0.03 21.22
N GLU A 18 -2.88 1.15 21.29
CA GLU A 18 -3.40 2.32 21.97
C GLU A 18 -4.12 3.30 21.03
N ASN A 19 -4.10 3.04 19.71
CA ASN A 19 -4.66 3.91 18.68
C ASN A 19 -4.14 5.36 18.76
N ARG A 20 -2.84 5.52 19.03
CA ARG A 20 -2.24 6.84 19.23
C ARG A 20 -2.23 7.65 17.94
N VAL A 21 -2.63 8.92 18.07
CA VAL A 21 -2.44 9.97 17.07
C VAL A 21 -1.56 11.03 17.69
N LEU A 22 -0.39 11.24 17.11
CA LEU A 22 0.64 12.13 17.66
C LEU A 22 0.75 13.37 16.76
N GLU A 23 0.67 14.55 17.36
CA GLU A 23 0.88 15.83 16.67
C GLU A 23 2.35 16.25 16.83
N ASN A 24 2.89 16.92 15.81
CA ASN A 24 4.24 17.45 15.83
C ASN A 24 5.32 16.41 16.19
N HIS A 25 5.22 15.23 15.63
CA HIS A 25 6.22 14.17 15.76
C HIS A 25 6.92 13.90 14.44
N ALA A 26 8.22 13.62 14.52
CA ALA A 26 9.02 13.11 13.40
C ALA A 26 9.00 11.59 13.39
N VAL A 27 8.89 11.00 12.20
CA VAL A 27 9.15 9.59 11.95
C VAL A 27 10.53 9.45 11.33
N ILE A 28 11.45 8.85 12.05
CA ILE A 28 12.82 8.61 11.60
C ILE A 28 12.91 7.28 10.91
N VAL A 29 13.38 7.30 9.67
CA VAL A 29 13.56 6.10 8.85
C VAL A 29 15.05 5.87 8.64
N ASP A 30 15.53 4.68 8.96
CA ASP A 30 16.88 4.22 8.69
C ASP A 30 16.81 2.96 7.81
N ASP A 31 17.37 3.06 6.61
CA ASP A 31 17.32 2.05 5.56
C ASP A 31 15.87 1.59 5.27
N THR A 32 15.45 0.46 5.78
CA THR A 32 14.11 -0.14 5.54
C THR A 32 13.24 -0.18 6.79
N GLN A 33 13.64 0.48 7.88
CA GLN A 33 12.95 0.40 9.16
C GLN A 33 12.62 1.79 9.71
N ILE A 34 11.55 1.86 10.49
CA ILE A 34 11.27 3.02 11.35
C ILE A 34 12.16 2.86 12.59
N ASP A 35 13.15 3.74 12.73
CA ASP A 35 14.05 3.76 13.89
C ASP A 35 13.38 4.36 15.11
N ALA A 36 12.67 5.47 14.94
CA ALA A 36 12.02 6.17 16.04
C ALA A 36 10.81 7.00 15.57
N ILE A 37 9.90 7.26 16.51
CA ILE A 37 8.88 8.32 16.42
C ILE A 37 9.11 9.21 17.62
N VAL A 38 9.49 10.47 17.40
CA VAL A 38 9.95 11.39 18.44
C VAL A 38 9.27 12.76 18.30
N PRO A 39 9.02 13.46 19.41
CA PRO A 39 8.52 14.83 19.35
C PRO A 39 9.45 15.73 18.53
N TRP A 40 8.87 16.55 17.65
CA TRP A 40 9.58 17.61 16.96
C TRP A 40 9.38 18.93 17.76
N PRO A 41 10.40 19.65 18.21
CA PRO A 41 11.77 19.67 17.68
C PRO A 41 12.81 18.82 18.46
N ASP A 42 12.44 18.03 19.48
CA ASP A 42 13.42 17.25 20.27
C ASP A 42 14.25 16.29 19.41
N ALA A 43 13.70 15.88 18.27
CA ALA A 43 14.43 15.12 17.26
C ALA A 43 15.64 15.88 16.70
N CYS A 44 15.58 17.22 16.67
CA CYS A 44 16.67 18.05 16.14
C CYS A 44 17.99 17.83 16.86
N ASP A 45 17.97 17.66 18.17
CA ASP A 45 19.20 17.50 18.94
C ASP A 45 19.90 16.16 18.67
N ARG A 46 19.11 15.09 18.46
CA ARG A 46 19.65 13.75 18.21
C ARG A 46 19.93 13.50 16.72
N TYR A 47 19.18 14.15 15.82
CA TYR A 47 19.18 13.89 14.37
C TYR A 47 19.54 15.15 13.56
N GLN A 48 20.39 16.04 14.09
CA GLN A 48 20.76 17.36 13.50
C GLN A 48 21.31 17.30 12.07
N GLN A 49 21.73 16.14 11.57
CA GLN A 49 22.42 16.00 10.28
C GLN A 49 21.72 15.06 9.31
N ILE A 50 20.47 14.68 9.58
CA ILE A 50 19.71 13.87 8.65
C ILE A 50 18.82 14.73 7.75
N ASP A 51 18.63 14.27 6.52
CA ASP A 51 17.68 14.90 5.61
C ASP A 51 16.26 14.83 6.15
N SER A 52 15.46 15.86 5.94
CA SER A 52 14.07 15.89 6.38
C SER A 52 13.12 16.24 5.25
N VAL A 53 11.91 15.67 5.30
CA VAL A 53 10.81 15.94 4.39
C VAL A 53 9.66 16.49 5.20
N GLU A 54 9.34 17.78 5.01
CA GLU A 54 8.18 18.42 5.61
C GLU A 54 6.90 18.04 4.89
N LEU A 55 5.88 17.67 5.64
CA LEU A 55 4.58 17.22 5.14
C LEU A 55 3.44 17.98 5.85
N PRO A 56 3.39 19.32 5.69
CA PRO A 56 2.40 20.15 6.39
C PRO A 56 0.97 19.81 5.95
N GLY A 57 0.04 19.76 6.91
CA GLY A 57 -1.35 19.41 6.66
C GLY A 57 -1.58 17.94 6.31
N GLN A 58 -0.58 17.08 6.47
CA GLN A 58 -0.68 15.66 6.13
C GLN A 58 -0.62 14.78 7.38
N ALA A 59 -1.32 13.65 7.30
CA ALA A 59 -1.21 12.57 8.27
C ALA A 59 -0.34 11.44 7.69
N LEU A 60 0.64 10.98 8.46
CA LEU A 60 1.45 9.82 8.13
C LEU A 60 0.93 8.60 8.91
N MET A 61 0.72 7.51 8.21
CA MET A 61 0.26 6.24 8.78
C MET A 61 0.96 5.06 8.10
N PRO A 62 0.98 3.87 8.70
CA PRO A 62 1.41 2.65 8.03
C PRO A 62 0.63 2.42 6.73
N GLY A 63 1.30 1.86 5.72
CA GLY A 63 0.64 1.49 4.47
C GLY A 63 -0.51 0.51 4.72
N LEU A 64 -1.57 0.64 3.92
CA LEU A 64 -2.75 -0.21 4.03
C LEU A 64 -2.45 -1.65 3.61
N ILE A 65 -3.16 -2.59 4.21
CA ILE A 65 -3.07 -4.02 3.89
C ILE A 65 -4.38 -4.44 3.20
N ASN A 66 -4.27 -4.93 1.97
CA ASN A 66 -5.39 -5.57 1.28
C ASN A 66 -5.32 -7.08 1.49
N ALA A 67 -6.12 -7.58 2.42
CA ALA A 67 -6.13 -8.99 2.82
C ALA A 67 -6.93 -9.91 1.88
N HIS A 68 -7.54 -9.38 0.82
CA HIS A 68 -8.26 -10.18 -0.18
C HIS A 68 -8.25 -9.47 -1.53
N THR A 69 -7.51 -10.03 -2.50
CA THR A 69 -7.47 -9.51 -3.87
C THR A 69 -7.12 -10.60 -4.87
N HIS A 70 -7.37 -10.32 -6.15
CA HIS A 70 -7.05 -11.16 -7.29
C HIS A 70 -6.27 -10.31 -8.30
N LEU A 71 -4.99 -10.07 -8.04
CA LEU A 71 -4.19 -9.09 -8.77
C LEU A 71 -4.19 -9.30 -10.29
N ALA A 72 -4.02 -10.54 -10.74
CA ALA A 72 -3.98 -10.86 -12.16
C ALA A 72 -5.30 -10.56 -12.88
N MET A 73 -6.44 -10.71 -12.18
CA MET A 73 -7.78 -10.45 -12.74
C MET A 73 -8.09 -8.97 -12.97
N ASN A 74 -7.17 -8.07 -12.60
CA ASN A 74 -7.36 -6.64 -12.83
C ASN A 74 -7.60 -6.29 -14.31
N LEU A 75 -7.09 -7.11 -15.24
CA LEU A 75 -7.35 -6.95 -16.67
C LEU A 75 -8.78 -7.33 -17.11
N LEU A 76 -9.53 -8.02 -16.26
CA LEU A 76 -10.95 -8.36 -16.50
C LEU A 76 -11.91 -7.38 -15.83
N ARG A 77 -11.42 -6.25 -15.31
CA ARG A 77 -12.26 -5.23 -14.68
C ARG A 77 -13.32 -4.70 -15.64
N GLY A 78 -14.57 -4.64 -15.18
CA GLY A 78 -15.70 -4.18 -16.00
C GLY A 78 -16.19 -5.21 -17.01
N PHE A 79 -15.68 -6.44 -16.97
CA PHE A 79 -16.09 -7.49 -17.88
C PHE A 79 -17.37 -8.20 -17.37
N ALA A 80 -18.44 -8.10 -18.17
CA ALA A 80 -19.75 -8.70 -17.86
C ALA A 80 -20.35 -8.28 -16.53
N ASP A 81 -20.37 -6.99 -16.23
CA ASP A 81 -20.94 -6.42 -15.00
C ASP A 81 -22.45 -6.68 -14.86
N ASP A 82 -22.99 -6.46 -13.67
CA ASP A 82 -24.41 -6.52 -13.32
C ASP A 82 -25.07 -7.90 -13.43
N LEU A 83 -24.30 -8.97 -13.29
CA LEU A 83 -24.78 -10.35 -13.28
C LEU A 83 -24.76 -10.97 -11.87
N PRO A 84 -25.63 -11.95 -11.58
CA PRO A 84 -25.48 -12.78 -10.38
C PRO A 84 -24.12 -13.45 -10.35
N LEU A 85 -23.49 -13.54 -9.17
CA LEU A 85 -22.11 -14.01 -8.98
C LEU A 85 -21.81 -15.31 -9.71
N MET A 86 -22.65 -16.32 -9.58
CA MET A 86 -22.39 -17.64 -10.19
C MET A 86 -22.51 -17.60 -11.70
N THR A 87 -23.47 -16.85 -12.26
CA THR A 87 -23.62 -16.63 -13.70
C THR A 87 -22.38 -15.90 -14.23
N TRP A 88 -21.97 -14.82 -13.55
CA TRP A 88 -20.79 -14.05 -13.90
C TRP A 88 -19.53 -14.93 -13.91
N LEU A 89 -19.32 -15.75 -12.89
CA LEU A 89 -18.16 -16.66 -12.83
C LEU A 89 -18.22 -17.73 -13.93
N SER A 90 -19.33 -18.52 -14.00
CA SER A 90 -19.38 -19.73 -14.82
C SER A 90 -19.53 -19.46 -16.33
N GLU A 91 -20.20 -18.37 -16.69
CA GLU A 91 -20.52 -18.07 -18.08
C GLU A 91 -19.58 -17.04 -18.72
N HIS A 92 -18.90 -16.25 -17.89
CA HIS A 92 -18.05 -15.15 -18.40
C HIS A 92 -16.60 -15.25 -17.89
N ILE A 93 -16.36 -15.25 -16.58
CA ILE A 93 -15.01 -15.15 -16.04
C ILE A 93 -14.19 -16.43 -16.29
N TRP A 94 -14.66 -17.59 -15.86
CA TRP A 94 -13.91 -18.84 -16.07
C TRP A 94 -13.67 -19.17 -17.55
N PRO A 95 -14.60 -18.96 -18.49
CA PRO A 95 -14.33 -19.09 -19.92
C PRO A 95 -13.27 -18.10 -20.41
N ALA A 96 -13.31 -16.82 -19.96
CA ALA A 96 -12.32 -15.82 -20.34
C ALA A 96 -10.94 -16.14 -19.74
N GLU A 97 -10.87 -16.56 -18.48
CA GLU A 97 -9.62 -17.01 -17.84
C GLU A 97 -9.01 -18.19 -18.61
N LYS A 98 -9.81 -19.20 -18.95
CA LYS A 98 -9.33 -20.37 -19.71
C LYS A 98 -8.78 -20.00 -21.09
N LEU A 99 -9.28 -18.93 -21.68
CA LEU A 99 -8.87 -18.48 -23.01
C LEU A 99 -7.65 -17.57 -22.98
N HIS A 100 -7.56 -16.68 -21.98
CA HIS A 100 -6.64 -15.55 -22.00
C HIS A 100 -5.56 -15.61 -20.93
N VAL A 101 -5.75 -16.37 -19.84
CA VAL A 101 -4.76 -16.40 -18.75
C VAL A 101 -3.57 -17.24 -19.16
N ASP A 102 -2.49 -16.56 -19.44
CA ASP A 102 -1.15 -17.09 -19.66
C ASP A 102 -0.15 -16.39 -18.70
N PRO A 103 1.12 -16.78 -18.69
CA PRO A 103 2.11 -16.12 -17.84
C PRO A 103 2.23 -14.60 -18.04
N GLN A 104 2.08 -14.13 -19.28
CA GLN A 104 2.14 -12.70 -19.62
C GLN A 104 0.93 -11.95 -19.08
N PHE A 105 -0.28 -12.51 -19.23
CA PHE A 105 -1.50 -11.95 -18.65
C PHE A 105 -1.39 -11.79 -17.15
N VAL A 106 -0.89 -12.81 -16.43
CA VAL A 106 -0.69 -12.78 -14.98
C VAL A 106 0.30 -11.69 -14.60
N GLU A 107 1.41 -11.59 -15.32
CA GLU A 107 2.43 -10.56 -15.06
C GLU A 107 1.89 -9.15 -15.27
N ASP A 108 1.26 -8.88 -16.41
CA ASP A 108 0.75 -7.55 -16.75
C ASP A 108 -0.40 -7.12 -15.83
N GLY A 109 -1.35 -8.02 -15.57
CA GLY A 109 -2.45 -7.76 -14.62
C GLY A 109 -1.95 -7.49 -13.21
N THR A 110 -0.98 -8.27 -12.76
CA THR A 110 -0.38 -8.08 -11.42
C THR A 110 0.38 -6.76 -11.35
N ARG A 111 1.19 -6.41 -12.35
CA ARG A 111 1.91 -5.12 -12.39
C ARG A 111 0.96 -3.93 -12.34
N LEU A 112 -0.11 -3.96 -13.13
CA LEU A 112 -1.12 -2.91 -13.13
C LEU A 112 -1.79 -2.79 -11.77
N ALA A 113 -2.25 -3.91 -11.20
CA ALA A 113 -2.91 -3.93 -9.90
C ALA A 113 -2.01 -3.43 -8.76
N LEU A 114 -0.73 -3.81 -8.76
CA LEU A 114 0.24 -3.33 -7.77
C LEU A 114 0.51 -1.83 -7.91
N ALA A 115 0.62 -1.32 -9.14
CA ALA A 115 0.81 0.11 -9.37
C ALA A 115 -0.40 0.93 -8.87
N GLU A 116 -1.62 0.48 -9.11
CA GLU A 116 -2.83 1.10 -8.59
C GLU A 116 -2.91 1.00 -7.06
N SER A 117 -2.58 -0.17 -6.50
CA SER A 117 -2.53 -0.40 -5.05
C SER A 117 -1.60 0.58 -4.35
N LEU A 118 -0.37 0.73 -4.86
CA LEU A 118 0.60 1.68 -4.31
C LEU A 118 0.09 3.12 -4.38
N ARG A 119 -0.54 3.52 -5.47
CA ARG A 119 -1.14 4.86 -5.60
C ARG A 119 -2.28 5.10 -4.61
N CYS A 120 -2.93 4.05 -4.13
CA CYS A 120 -3.98 4.09 -3.11
C CYS A 120 -3.45 3.86 -1.69
N GLY A 121 -2.12 3.81 -1.50
CA GLY A 121 -1.50 3.61 -0.19
C GLY A 121 -1.52 2.16 0.31
N VAL A 122 -1.86 1.19 -0.53
CA VAL A 122 -1.78 -0.24 -0.19
C VAL A 122 -0.36 -0.73 -0.43
N THR A 123 0.30 -1.22 0.63
CA THR A 123 1.71 -1.66 0.60
C THR A 123 1.89 -3.16 0.85
N CYS A 124 0.81 -3.83 1.23
CA CYS A 124 0.81 -5.28 1.44
C CYS A 124 -0.48 -5.88 0.88
N VAL A 125 -0.38 -7.00 0.16
CA VAL A 125 -1.52 -7.66 -0.46
C VAL A 125 -1.48 -9.16 -0.20
N LEU A 126 -2.65 -9.77 0.02
CA LEU A 126 -2.87 -11.20 -0.08
C LEU A 126 -3.67 -11.45 -1.38
N SER A 127 -2.97 -11.97 -2.40
CA SER A 127 -3.57 -12.26 -3.69
C SER A 127 -3.83 -13.74 -3.85
N LEU A 128 -5.04 -14.08 -4.25
CA LEU A 128 -5.44 -15.43 -4.60
C LEU A 128 -5.50 -15.55 -6.13
N ILE A 129 -4.94 -16.61 -6.66
CA ILE A 129 -5.06 -16.98 -8.07
C ILE A 129 -5.84 -18.28 -8.10
N HIS A 130 -7.00 -18.27 -8.74
CA HIS A 130 -7.76 -19.47 -9.05
C HIS A 130 -7.26 -20.00 -10.40
N ILE A 131 -6.26 -20.88 -10.33
CA ILE A 131 -5.83 -21.65 -11.50
C ILE A 131 -6.30 -23.09 -11.31
#